data_c53fbf4297fc68c0df867208bf4309ab
#
_entry.id   c53fbf4297fc68c0df867208bf4309ab
#
_cell.length_a   1.000
_cell.length_b   1.000
_cell.length_c   1.000
_cell.angle_alpha   90.00
_cell.angle_beta   90.00
_cell.angle_gamma   90.00
#
_symmetry.space_group_name_H-M   'P 1'
#
loop_
_entity.id
_entity.type
_entity.pdbx_description
1 polymer ?
#
loop_
_entity_poly.entity_id
_entity_poly.type
_entity_poly.pdbx_seq_one_letter_code
_entity_poly.pdbx_strand_id
1 'polypeptide(L)'
;MRVLGVDPGLTRCGIAVVDGRATSVVAVDVDVIRTPPGEDIALRLHALELAFEEWVVRYRPEAVAVERVFSQHNVRTVMGTAQASAVAMLCATRRGIPVTLHTPSEVKAAVTGSGRADKDQVGAMVTRLLRLDAPPKPADAADALALAICHIWRGSAGDRIAAAVAASRAAAPAAPASRSTPGSRGARPKEYRR
;
A
#
# COMPACT_ATOMS: atom_id res chain seq x y z
N MET A 1 -1.56 -12.25 -7.41
CA MET A 1 -0.42 -11.45 -6.94
C MET A 1 -0.05 -11.82 -5.51
N ARG A 2 1.22 -11.74 -5.18
CA ARG A 2 1.74 -11.93 -3.81
C ARG A 2 2.01 -10.58 -3.16
N VAL A 3 1.43 -10.34 -2.01
CA VAL A 3 1.55 -9.07 -1.28
C VAL A 3 2.14 -9.30 0.10
N LEU A 4 3.13 -8.48 0.45
CA LEU A 4 3.65 -8.35 1.81
C LEU A 4 2.89 -7.23 2.51
N GLY A 5 2.11 -7.56 3.53
CA GLY A 5 1.44 -6.61 4.42
C GLY A 5 2.31 -6.30 5.63
N VAL A 6 2.40 -5.03 5.99
CA VAL A 6 3.19 -4.54 7.12
C VAL A 6 2.36 -3.61 7.99
N ASP A 7 2.13 -4.02 9.23
CA ASP A 7 1.60 -3.16 10.30
C ASP A 7 2.80 -2.61 11.10
N PRO A 8 3.25 -1.36 10.84
CA PRO A 8 4.52 -0.89 11.34
C PRO A 8 4.46 -0.52 12.81
N GLY A 9 5.37 -1.08 13.58
CA GLY A 9 5.61 -0.72 14.98
C GLY A 9 7.04 -1.00 15.37
N LEU A 10 7.68 -0.06 16.11
CA LEU A 10 9.09 -0.23 16.48
C LEU A 10 9.32 -1.37 17.48
N THR A 11 8.38 -1.63 18.39
CA THR A 11 8.50 -2.72 19.38
C THR A 11 7.90 -4.02 18.89
N ARG A 12 6.81 -3.92 18.12
CA ARG A 12 6.12 -5.04 17.46
C ARG A 12 5.71 -4.56 16.10
N CYS A 13 6.17 -5.24 15.08
CA CYS A 13 5.82 -4.97 13.70
C CYS A 13 5.17 -6.20 13.11
N GLY A 14 3.88 -6.12 12.79
CA GLY A 14 3.18 -7.20 12.10
C GLY A 14 3.65 -7.32 10.67
N ILE A 15 3.90 -8.56 10.22
CA ILE A 15 4.32 -8.85 8.85
C ILE A 15 3.59 -10.08 8.34
N ALA A 16 3.06 -10.03 7.12
CA ALA A 16 2.31 -11.15 6.55
C ALA A 16 2.45 -11.20 5.04
N VAL A 17 2.47 -12.41 4.49
CA VAL A 17 2.42 -12.65 3.04
C VAL A 17 1.11 -13.31 2.68
N VAL A 18 0.39 -12.72 1.74
CA VAL A 18 -0.86 -13.23 1.21
C VAL A 18 -0.76 -13.37 -0.30
N ASP A 19 -1.11 -14.53 -0.81
CA ASP A 19 -1.36 -14.75 -2.23
C ASP A 19 -2.84 -14.53 -2.53
N GLY A 20 -3.14 -13.83 -3.62
CA GLY A 20 -4.55 -13.65 -3.94
C GLY A 20 -4.87 -13.00 -5.27
N ARG A 21 -6.18 -13.02 -5.52
CA ARG A 21 -6.88 -12.34 -6.62
C ARG A 21 -8.13 -11.69 -6.05
N ALA A 22 -8.86 -10.95 -6.87
CA ALA A 22 -10.08 -10.24 -6.45
C ALA A 22 -11.12 -11.10 -5.71
N THR A 23 -11.15 -12.41 -5.94
CA THR A 23 -12.17 -13.34 -5.40
C THR A 23 -11.63 -14.38 -4.42
N SER A 24 -10.31 -14.45 -4.24
CA SER A 24 -9.70 -15.47 -3.37
C SER A 24 -8.37 -15.01 -2.82
N VAL A 25 -8.16 -15.23 -1.55
CA VAL A 25 -6.92 -14.93 -0.81
C VAL A 25 -6.49 -16.12 0.02
N VAL A 26 -5.18 -16.33 0.13
CA VAL A 26 -4.58 -17.42 0.92
C VAL A 26 -3.40 -16.86 1.69
N ALA A 27 -3.33 -17.10 2.99
CA ALA A 27 -2.16 -16.78 3.79
C ALA A 27 -1.00 -17.72 3.41
N VAL A 28 0.16 -17.13 3.15
CA VAL A 28 1.40 -17.86 2.89
C VAL A 28 2.21 -17.98 4.16
N ASP A 29 2.39 -16.84 4.86
CA ASP A 29 3.07 -16.77 6.14
C ASP A 29 2.67 -15.50 6.91
N VAL A 30 2.84 -15.52 8.23
CA VAL A 30 2.55 -14.39 9.10
C VAL A 30 3.40 -14.46 10.36
N ASP A 31 3.95 -13.32 10.79
CA ASP A 31 4.73 -13.19 12.03
C ASP A 31 4.63 -11.78 12.61
N VAL A 32 5.23 -11.60 13.78
CA VAL A 32 5.42 -10.30 14.43
C VAL A 32 6.88 -10.13 14.80
N ILE A 33 7.57 -9.29 14.06
CA ILE A 33 8.95 -8.91 14.36
C ILE A 33 8.97 -8.11 15.67
N ARG A 34 9.84 -8.49 16.60
CA ARG A 34 9.94 -7.88 17.94
C ARG A 34 11.32 -7.28 18.14
N THR A 35 11.37 -6.06 18.66
CA THR A 35 12.61 -5.45 19.10
C THR A 35 12.51 -5.01 20.57
N PRO A 36 13.57 -5.15 21.39
CA PRO A 36 13.53 -4.80 22.81
C PRO A 36 13.31 -3.29 23.01
N PRO A 37 12.36 -2.85 23.85
CA PRO A 37 12.05 -1.43 24.04
C PRO A 37 13.20 -0.60 24.63
N GLY A 38 14.10 -1.23 25.39
CA GLY A 38 15.25 -0.57 26.04
C GLY A 38 16.52 -0.51 25.19
N GLU A 39 16.51 -1.12 24.02
CA GLU A 39 17.67 -1.12 23.12
C GLU A 39 17.78 0.20 22.33
N ASP A 40 19.00 0.52 21.89
CA ASP A 40 19.27 1.67 21.05
C ASP A 40 18.41 1.66 19.78
N ILE A 41 17.88 2.81 19.42
CA ILE A 41 16.91 2.94 18.31
C ILE A 41 17.51 2.52 16.96
N ALA A 42 18.80 2.82 16.73
CA ALA A 42 19.45 2.46 15.47
C ALA A 42 19.61 0.94 15.35
N LEU A 43 19.93 0.25 16.45
CA LEU A 43 20.00 -1.21 16.48
C LEU A 43 18.64 -1.86 16.25
N ARG A 44 17.58 -1.31 16.83
CA ARG A 44 16.21 -1.77 16.62
C ARG A 44 15.75 -1.59 15.17
N LEU A 45 16.06 -0.45 14.55
CA LEU A 45 15.75 -0.20 13.14
C LEU A 45 16.55 -1.14 12.23
N HIS A 46 17.81 -1.40 12.55
CA HIS A 46 18.63 -2.36 11.81
C HIS A 46 18.07 -3.80 11.94
N ALA A 47 17.62 -4.20 13.12
CA ALA A 47 16.96 -5.50 13.29
C ALA A 47 15.68 -5.63 12.44
N LEU A 48 14.87 -4.56 12.35
CA LEU A 48 13.73 -4.52 11.45
C LEU A 48 14.16 -4.61 9.99
N GLU A 49 15.21 -3.89 9.57
CA GLU A 49 15.73 -3.95 8.20
C GLU A 49 16.12 -5.37 7.82
N LEU A 50 16.91 -6.06 8.67
CA LEU A 50 17.32 -7.43 8.40
C LEU A 50 16.13 -8.39 8.26
N ALA A 51 15.14 -8.27 9.14
CA ALA A 51 13.94 -9.08 9.07
C ALA A 51 13.12 -8.80 7.78
N PHE A 52 12.93 -7.54 7.39
CA PHE A 52 12.26 -7.19 6.14
C PHE A 52 13.01 -7.71 4.92
N GLU A 53 14.33 -7.57 4.89
CA GLU A 53 15.17 -8.09 3.81
C GLU A 53 15.02 -9.62 3.68
N GLU A 54 15.03 -10.35 4.79
CA GLU A 54 14.80 -11.80 4.81
C GLU A 54 13.43 -12.15 4.20
N TRP A 55 12.37 -11.48 4.62
CA TRP A 55 11.01 -11.73 4.12
C TRP A 55 10.87 -11.41 2.63
N VAL A 56 11.42 -10.29 2.18
CA VAL A 56 11.39 -9.90 0.76
C VAL A 56 12.15 -10.89 -0.11
N VAL A 57 13.32 -11.36 0.33
CA VAL A 57 14.12 -12.37 -0.39
C VAL A 57 13.39 -13.72 -0.43
N ARG A 58 12.87 -14.16 0.71
CA ARG A 58 12.24 -15.46 0.87
C ARG A 58 10.93 -15.57 0.08
N TYR A 59 10.07 -14.55 0.18
CA TYR A 59 8.72 -14.63 -0.39
C TYR A 59 8.58 -13.94 -1.74
N ARG A 60 9.50 -13.07 -2.15
CA ARG A 60 9.49 -12.33 -3.42
C ARG A 60 8.14 -11.69 -3.72
N PRO A 61 7.64 -10.79 -2.85
CA PRO A 61 6.35 -10.17 -3.06
C PRO A 61 6.35 -9.27 -4.29
N GLU A 62 5.21 -9.20 -4.98
CA GLU A 62 5.00 -8.32 -6.13
C GLU A 62 4.65 -6.89 -5.71
N ALA A 63 4.17 -6.71 -4.46
CA ALA A 63 3.87 -5.41 -3.86
C ALA A 63 4.01 -5.48 -2.33
N VAL A 64 4.26 -4.31 -1.72
CA VAL A 64 4.25 -4.13 -0.27
C VAL A 64 3.12 -3.17 0.12
N ALA A 65 2.27 -3.60 1.04
CA ALA A 65 1.19 -2.83 1.62
C ALA A 65 1.56 -2.42 3.05
N VAL A 66 1.62 -1.14 3.34
CA VAL A 66 2.00 -0.63 4.66
C VAL A 66 0.86 0.21 5.24
N GLU A 67 0.60 0.10 6.55
CA GLU A 67 -0.36 0.99 7.19
C GLU A 67 0.15 2.43 7.18
N ARG A 68 -0.73 3.35 6.79
CA ARG A 68 -0.43 4.78 6.83
C ARG A 68 -0.45 5.28 8.26
N VAL A 69 0.67 5.81 8.70
CA VAL A 69 0.81 6.39 10.04
C VAL A 69 0.03 7.69 10.15
N PHE A 70 -0.80 7.80 11.19
CA PHE A 70 -1.51 9.02 11.55
C PHE A 70 -1.08 9.51 12.93
N SER A 71 -0.83 10.80 13.06
CA SER A 71 -0.51 11.44 14.33
C SER A 71 -1.82 11.76 15.06
N GLN A 72 -2.26 10.90 16.00
CA GLN A 72 -3.49 11.19 16.74
C GLN A 72 -3.29 11.41 18.25
N HIS A 73 -2.41 10.69 18.96
CA HIS A 73 -2.41 10.77 20.44
C HIS A 73 -1.07 10.65 21.16
N ASN A 74 -0.01 10.08 20.60
CA ASN A 74 1.27 9.92 21.29
C ASN A 74 2.45 10.08 20.34
N VAL A 75 3.11 11.24 20.41
CA VAL A 75 4.23 11.60 19.53
C VAL A 75 5.35 10.55 19.58
N ARG A 76 5.67 10.01 20.76
CA ARG A 76 6.73 9.01 20.90
C ARG A 76 6.41 7.71 20.16
N THR A 77 5.17 7.25 20.26
CA THR A 77 4.71 6.05 19.54
C THR A 77 4.66 6.30 18.03
N VAL A 78 4.14 7.46 17.62
CA VAL A 78 4.06 7.85 16.20
C VAL A 78 5.44 7.91 15.55
N MET A 79 6.45 8.48 16.23
CA MET A 79 7.82 8.53 15.71
C MET A 79 8.40 7.12 15.47
N GLY A 80 8.26 6.21 16.43
CA GLY A 80 8.73 4.83 16.28
C GLY A 80 8.01 4.07 15.15
N THR A 81 6.70 4.27 15.03
CA THR A 81 5.89 3.69 13.94
C THR A 81 6.32 4.25 12.58
N ALA A 82 6.53 5.58 12.47
CA ALA A 82 6.99 6.21 11.24
C ALA A 82 8.37 5.72 10.81
N GLN A 83 9.29 5.54 11.76
CA GLN A 83 10.62 5.00 11.50
C GLN A 83 10.57 3.55 11.01
N ALA A 84 9.78 2.68 11.66
CA ALA A 84 9.56 1.30 11.22
C ALA A 84 8.93 1.24 9.81
N SER A 85 7.94 2.09 9.55
CA SER A 85 7.33 2.24 8.22
C SER A 85 8.36 2.65 7.16
N ALA A 86 9.24 3.62 7.47
CA ALA A 86 10.29 4.05 6.56
C ALA A 86 11.27 2.93 6.21
N VAL A 87 11.65 2.10 7.18
CA VAL A 87 12.52 0.93 6.95
C VAL A 87 11.86 -0.04 5.98
N ALA A 88 10.59 -0.42 6.20
CA ALA A 88 9.86 -1.32 5.30
C ALA A 88 9.77 -0.77 3.87
N MET A 89 9.47 0.52 3.72
CA MET A 89 9.41 1.19 2.41
C MET A 89 10.76 1.19 1.70
N LEU A 90 11.86 1.45 2.41
CA LEU A 90 13.21 1.47 1.85
C LEU A 90 13.66 0.07 1.40
N CYS A 91 13.41 -0.97 2.20
CA CYS A 91 13.72 -2.35 1.82
C CYS A 91 12.99 -2.76 0.53
N ALA A 92 11.70 -2.40 0.40
CA ALA A 92 10.92 -2.68 -0.79
C ALA A 92 11.44 -1.92 -2.02
N THR A 93 11.64 -0.60 -1.91
CA THR A 93 12.01 0.26 -3.03
C THR A 93 13.41 -0.01 -3.55
N ARG A 94 14.38 -0.37 -2.68
CA ARG A 94 15.73 -0.81 -3.09
C ARG A 94 15.69 -2.03 -4.02
N ARG A 95 14.63 -2.82 -3.95
CA ARG A 95 14.41 -4.01 -4.80
C ARG A 95 13.43 -3.77 -5.94
N GLY A 96 13.01 -2.52 -6.16
CA GLY A 96 12.05 -2.16 -7.21
C GLY A 96 10.62 -2.66 -6.94
N ILE A 97 10.31 -3.05 -5.69
CA ILE A 97 8.97 -3.51 -5.32
C ILE A 97 8.09 -2.29 -5.02
N PRO A 98 6.92 -2.15 -5.66
CA PRO A 98 6.01 -1.04 -5.43
C PRO A 98 5.44 -1.08 -4.01
N VAL A 99 5.33 0.09 -3.38
CA VAL A 99 4.77 0.26 -2.03
C VAL A 99 3.49 1.07 -2.10
N THR A 100 2.46 0.62 -1.40
CA THR A 100 1.20 1.37 -1.25
C THR A 100 0.86 1.53 0.23
N LEU A 101 0.52 2.78 0.62
CA LEU A 101 0.06 3.10 1.96
C LEU A 101 -1.46 3.03 2.03
N HIS A 102 -2.00 2.26 2.97
CA HIS A 102 -3.42 2.16 3.24
C HIS A 102 -3.78 2.76 4.59
N THR A 103 -4.87 3.50 4.64
CA THR A 103 -5.40 4.01 5.92
C THR A 103 -6.11 2.90 6.71
N PRO A 104 -6.15 2.97 8.06
CA PRO A 104 -6.90 2.00 8.86
C PRO A 104 -8.36 1.84 8.43
N SER A 105 -9.03 2.94 8.07
CA SER A 105 -10.42 2.89 7.61
C SER A 105 -10.58 2.22 6.24
N GLU A 106 -9.62 2.36 5.34
CA GLU A 106 -9.60 1.64 4.06
C GLU A 106 -9.42 0.13 4.26
N VAL A 107 -8.51 -0.27 5.16
CA VAL A 107 -8.28 -1.68 5.49
C VAL A 107 -9.54 -2.29 6.08
N LYS A 108 -10.14 -1.63 7.10
CA LYS A 108 -11.40 -2.07 7.71
C LYS A 108 -12.52 -2.22 6.68
N ALA A 109 -12.72 -1.20 5.84
CA ALA A 109 -13.76 -1.24 4.80
C ALA A 109 -13.52 -2.36 3.78
N ALA A 110 -12.28 -2.60 3.38
CA ALA A 110 -11.96 -3.67 2.42
C ALA A 110 -12.28 -5.06 3.01
N VAL A 111 -11.90 -5.31 4.26
CA VAL A 111 -12.02 -6.63 4.89
C VAL A 111 -13.44 -6.90 5.40
N THR A 112 -14.09 -5.91 6.01
CA THR A 112 -15.40 -6.10 6.70
C THR A 112 -16.59 -5.47 5.98
N GLY A 113 -16.35 -4.63 4.97
CA GLY A 113 -17.38 -3.78 4.35
C GLY A 113 -17.65 -2.48 5.12
N SER A 114 -17.04 -2.26 6.30
CA SER A 114 -17.25 -1.08 7.14
C SER A 114 -15.93 -0.46 7.60
N GLY A 115 -15.67 0.79 7.25
CA GLY A 115 -14.49 1.53 7.72
C GLY A 115 -14.50 1.84 9.24
N ARG A 116 -15.59 1.55 9.94
CA ARG A 116 -15.76 1.74 11.39
C ARG A 116 -15.69 0.43 12.20
N ALA A 117 -15.42 -0.70 11.53
CA ALA A 117 -15.29 -1.99 12.19
C ALA A 117 -14.28 -1.94 13.35
N ASP A 118 -14.57 -2.66 14.43
CA ASP A 118 -13.65 -2.84 15.54
C ASP A 118 -12.58 -3.92 15.22
N LYS A 119 -11.62 -4.10 16.13
CA LYS A 119 -10.53 -5.07 15.94
C LYS A 119 -11.01 -6.51 15.91
N ASP A 120 -12.01 -6.85 16.70
CA ASP A 120 -12.55 -8.21 16.80
C ASP A 120 -13.26 -8.57 15.49
N GLN A 121 -14.03 -7.63 14.92
CA GLN A 121 -14.67 -7.79 13.63
C GLN A 121 -13.66 -7.99 12.49
N VAL A 122 -12.58 -7.20 12.46
CA VAL A 122 -11.50 -7.35 11.48
C VAL A 122 -10.84 -8.72 11.64
N GLY A 123 -10.46 -9.10 12.87
CA GLY A 123 -9.83 -10.39 13.16
C GLY A 123 -10.71 -11.58 12.75
N ALA A 124 -12.00 -11.54 13.05
CA ALA A 124 -12.96 -12.58 12.66
C ALA A 124 -13.09 -12.68 11.13
N MET A 125 -13.12 -11.55 10.42
CA MET A 125 -13.21 -11.55 8.96
C MET A 125 -11.92 -12.05 8.32
N VAL A 126 -10.74 -11.65 8.80
CA VAL A 126 -9.45 -12.18 8.34
C VAL A 126 -9.39 -13.70 8.49
N THR A 127 -9.79 -14.21 9.67
CA THR A 127 -9.85 -15.66 9.95
C THR A 127 -10.74 -16.37 8.92
N ARG A 128 -11.93 -15.84 8.67
CA ARG A 128 -12.90 -16.40 7.72
C ARG A 128 -12.40 -16.36 6.27
N LEU A 129 -11.86 -15.22 5.84
CA LEU A 129 -11.40 -14.99 4.46
C LEU A 129 -10.22 -15.89 4.10
N LEU A 130 -9.30 -16.07 5.03
CA LEU A 130 -8.10 -16.88 4.87
C LEU A 130 -8.33 -18.35 5.29
N ARG A 131 -9.55 -18.69 5.78
CA ARG A 131 -9.93 -20.03 6.26
C ARG A 131 -8.97 -20.57 7.33
N LEU A 132 -8.61 -19.71 8.28
CA LEU A 132 -7.74 -20.09 9.39
C LEU A 132 -8.56 -20.82 10.47
N ASP A 133 -7.91 -21.74 11.18
CA ASP A 133 -8.54 -22.51 12.26
C ASP A 133 -8.85 -21.64 13.51
N ALA A 134 -8.08 -20.56 13.68
CA ALA A 134 -8.23 -19.61 14.79
C ALA A 134 -7.80 -18.20 14.38
N PRO A 135 -8.28 -17.16 15.09
CA PRO A 135 -7.82 -15.79 14.86
C PRO A 135 -6.31 -15.66 15.06
N PRO A 136 -5.61 -14.96 14.14
CA PRO A 136 -4.18 -14.73 14.26
C PRO A 136 -3.83 -14.00 15.55
N LYS A 137 -2.76 -14.44 16.21
CA LYS A 137 -2.26 -13.82 17.45
C LYS A 137 -0.76 -13.56 17.33
N PRO A 138 -0.28 -12.42 17.84
CA PRO A 138 -1.04 -11.29 18.42
C PRO A 138 -1.83 -10.50 17.38
N ALA A 139 -2.56 -9.45 17.81
CA ALA A 139 -3.41 -8.63 16.93
C ALA A 139 -2.65 -8.03 15.73
N ASP A 140 -1.38 -7.64 15.93
CA ASP A 140 -0.50 -7.09 14.88
C ASP A 140 -0.36 -8.05 13.68
N ALA A 141 -0.47 -9.36 13.90
CA ALA A 141 -0.48 -10.37 12.84
C ALA A 141 -1.76 -10.31 11.98
N ALA A 142 -2.92 -10.12 12.62
CA ALA A 142 -4.19 -9.97 11.93
C ALA A 142 -4.23 -8.65 11.13
N ASP A 143 -3.66 -7.57 11.68
CA ASP A 143 -3.60 -6.26 11.03
C ASP A 143 -2.71 -6.33 9.76
N ALA A 144 -1.56 -7.01 9.81
CA ALA A 144 -0.71 -7.24 8.64
C ALA A 144 -1.39 -8.07 7.54
N LEU A 145 -2.10 -9.13 7.91
CA LEU A 145 -2.91 -9.93 6.96
C LEU A 145 -4.01 -9.10 6.32
N ALA A 146 -4.71 -8.28 7.11
CA ALA A 146 -5.76 -7.39 6.62
C ALA A 146 -5.24 -6.36 5.62
N LEU A 147 -4.04 -5.82 5.84
CA LEU A 147 -3.35 -4.90 4.91
C LEU A 147 -3.06 -5.56 3.56
N ALA A 148 -2.51 -6.77 3.57
CA ALA A 148 -2.24 -7.51 2.35
C ALA A 148 -3.53 -7.83 1.57
N ILE A 149 -4.59 -8.27 2.24
CA ILE A 149 -5.91 -8.51 1.64
C ILE A 149 -6.49 -7.21 1.04
N CYS A 150 -6.44 -6.12 1.80
CA CYS A 150 -6.90 -4.80 1.33
C CYS A 150 -6.19 -4.40 0.03
N HIS A 151 -4.87 -4.54 -0.03
CA HIS A 151 -4.10 -4.21 -1.21
C HIS A 151 -4.49 -5.06 -2.43
N ILE A 152 -4.61 -6.39 -2.25
CA ILE A 152 -5.01 -7.32 -3.33
C ILE A 152 -6.36 -6.90 -3.93
N TRP A 153 -7.33 -6.55 -3.10
CA TRP A 153 -8.67 -6.23 -3.57
C TRP A 153 -8.79 -4.82 -4.15
N ARG A 154 -8.12 -3.84 -3.58
CA ARG A 154 -8.13 -2.45 -4.07
C ARG A 154 -7.26 -2.27 -5.31
N GLY A 155 -6.10 -2.93 -5.38
CA GLY A 155 -5.24 -2.95 -6.56
C GLY A 155 -5.97 -3.50 -7.77
N SER A 156 -6.62 -4.66 -7.63
CA SER A 156 -7.40 -5.27 -8.70
C SER A 156 -8.62 -4.44 -9.13
N ALA A 157 -9.17 -3.59 -8.27
CA ALA A 157 -10.22 -2.64 -8.63
C ALA A 157 -9.65 -1.43 -9.38
N GLY A 158 -8.52 -0.90 -8.94
CA GLY A 158 -7.80 0.18 -9.61
C GLY A 158 -7.35 -0.20 -11.02
N ASP A 159 -6.79 -1.39 -11.18
CA ASP A 159 -6.36 -1.92 -12.47
C ASP A 159 -7.53 -2.08 -13.44
N ARG A 160 -8.71 -2.54 -12.97
CA ARG A 160 -9.92 -2.63 -13.80
C ARG A 160 -10.44 -1.26 -14.24
N ILE A 161 -10.42 -0.28 -13.34
CA ILE A 161 -10.81 1.10 -13.69
C ILE A 161 -9.81 1.70 -14.67
N ALA A 162 -8.52 1.54 -14.44
CA ALA A 162 -7.48 2.03 -15.36
C ALA A 162 -7.59 1.38 -16.73
N ALA A 163 -7.82 0.07 -16.81
CA ALA A 163 -8.05 -0.65 -18.05
C ALA A 163 -9.33 -0.16 -18.78
N ALA A 164 -10.42 0.07 -18.05
CA ALA A 164 -11.66 0.60 -18.62
C ALA A 164 -11.49 2.02 -19.17
N VAL A 165 -10.76 2.90 -18.45
CA VAL A 165 -10.43 4.26 -18.90
C VAL A 165 -9.52 4.23 -20.13
N ALA A 166 -8.52 3.36 -20.16
CA ALA A 166 -7.65 3.18 -21.33
C ALA A 166 -8.42 2.70 -22.55
N ALA A 167 -9.30 1.71 -22.39
CA ALA A 167 -10.18 1.23 -23.46
C ALA A 167 -11.13 2.31 -23.98
N SER A 168 -11.72 3.11 -23.08
CA SER A 168 -12.59 4.23 -23.45
C SER A 168 -11.84 5.32 -24.23
N ARG A 169 -10.60 5.63 -23.85
CA ARG A 169 -9.75 6.59 -24.58
C ARG A 169 -9.34 6.08 -25.95
N ALA A 170 -9.07 4.79 -26.10
CA ALA A 170 -8.74 4.17 -27.38
C ALA A 170 -9.95 4.09 -28.33
N ALA A 171 -11.16 4.00 -27.79
CA ALA A 171 -12.41 3.96 -28.55
C ALA A 171 -12.96 5.36 -28.88
N ALA A 172 -12.41 6.45 -28.33
CA ALA A 172 -12.83 7.81 -28.66
C ALA A 172 -12.45 8.15 -30.11
N PRO A 173 -13.38 8.61 -30.95
CA PRO A 173 -13.08 9.01 -32.32
C PRO A 173 -12.08 10.17 -32.31
N ALA A 174 -11.08 10.11 -33.20
CA ALA A 174 -10.10 11.19 -33.36
C ALA A 174 -10.84 12.52 -33.60
N ALA A 175 -10.53 13.52 -32.81
CA ALA A 175 -11.10 14.87 -33.01
C ALA A 175 -10.84 15.32 -34.46
N PRO A 176 -11.80 15.89 -35.16
CA PRO A 176 -11.60 16.36 -36.53
C PRO A 176 -10.49 17.42 -36.52
N ALA A 177 -9.51 17.19 -37.42
CA ALA A 177 -8.40 18.11 -37.57
C ALA A 177 -8.94 19.54 -37.83
N SER A 178 -8.57 20.48 -36.97
CA SER A 178 -8.95 21.89 -37.16
C SER A 178 -8.45 22.34 -38.52
N ARG A 179 -9.36 22.69 -39.42
CA ARG A 179 -9.02 23.34 -40.68
C ARG A 179 -8.30 24.65 -40.38
N SER A 180 -7.01 24.70 -40.67
CA SER A 180 -6.26 25.93 -40.69
C SER A 180 -6.84 26.84 -41.77
N THR A 181 -7.43 27.94 -41.40
CA THR A 181 -7.80 29.05 -42.26
C THR A 181 -6.54 29.67 -42.87
N PRO A 182 -6.45 29.86 -44.20
CA PRO A 182 -5.30 30.53 -44.79
C PRO A 182 -5.28 32.00 -44.38
N GLY A 183 -4.14 32.45 -43.91
CA GLY A 183 -3.90 33.79 -43.40
C GLY A 183 -4.21 34.90 -44.39
N SER A 184 -4.83 35.96 -43.91
CA SER A 184 -4.89 37.26 -44.53
C SER A 184 -3.54 37.94 -44.49
N ARG A 185 -3.05 38.28 -45.69
CA ARG A 185 -1.84 39.08 -45.89
C ARG A 185 -2.05 40.52 -45.38
N GLY A 186 -1.03 41.04 -44.71
CA GLY A 186 -0.56 42.38 -44.95
C GLY A 186 -1.05 43.48 -44.01
N ALA A 187 -0.22 43.89 -43.10
CA ALA A 187 -0.04 45.33 -42.80
C ALA A 187 1.42 45.53 -42.33
N ARG A 188 2.15 46.36 -43.05
CA ARG A 188 3.52 46.80 -42.72
C ARG A 188 3.50 47.69 -41.45
N PRO A 189 4.52 47.64 -40.61
CA PRO A 189 4.65 48.60 -39.53
C PRO A 189 5.12 49.94 -40.06
N LYS A 190 4.48 51.02 -39.58
CA LYS A 190 4.95 52.39 -39.77
C LYS A 190 6.17 52.61 -38.85
N GLU A 191 7.27 53.08 -39.46
CA GLU A 191 8.42 53.68 -38.77
C GLU A 191 7.95 54.89 -37.93
N TYR A 192 8.30 54.88 -36.64
CA TYR A 192 8.33 56.09 -35.81
C TYR A 192 9.80 56.49 -35.62
N ARG A 193 10.15 57.62 -36.30
CA ARG A 193 11.32 58.42 -35.99
C ARG A 193 11.05 59.29 -34.76
N ARG A 194 11.84 59.28 -33.83
CA ARG A 194 12.61 60.20 -32.98
C ARG A 194 12.90 59.55 -31.63
#